data_35aac64a1cc1711faa0fb34300346a64
#
_entry.id   35aac64a1cc1711faa0fb34300346a64
#
_cell.length_a   1.000
_cell.length_b   1.000
_cell.length_c   1.000
_cell.angle_alpha   90.00
_cell.angle_beta   90.00
_cell.angle_gamma   90.00
#
_symmetry.space_group_name_H-M   'P 1'
#
loop_
_entity.id
_entity.type
_entity.pdbx_description
1 polymer ?
#
loop_
_entity_poly.entity_id
_entity_poly.type
_entity_poly.pdbx_seq_one_letter_code
_entity_poly.pdbx_strand_id
1 'polypeptide(L)'
;KKKIAILGSTGSIGKTLVEIIKKDKKNFEIVLLSAEENYKELLKQAKFFKVKNIVINNKASYLKIKKDRYSKKVKIFNNFNNFNKIFKKKIDYVMSSISGIEGFKPTIEIIKYTKKIAIANKEAIICGWDLIEKELKKNKTDFIPVDSEHFSIWYALKDINKQLIDKIYLTASGGPFLNKPLKLNNIKIKQAIKHPNWKMGKKISIDSATM
;
A
#
# COMPACT_ATOMS: atom_id res chain seq x y z
N LYS A 1 -7.71 20.87 5.84
CA LYS A 1 -6.69 19.87 5.44
C LYS A 1 -7.36 18.55 5.15
N LYS A 2 -6.95 17.88 4.06
CA LYS A 2 -7.40 16.53 3.75
C LYS A 2 -6.78 15.53 4.73
N LYS A 3 -7.61 14.71 5.37
CA LYS A 3 -7.18 13.70 6.35
C LYS A 3 -6.76 12.42 5.66
N ILE A 4 -5.54 11.95 5.96
CA ILE A 4 -4.91 10.81 5.31
C ILE A 4 -4.51 9.78 6.36
N ALA A 5 -4.73 8.48 6.05
CA ALA A 5 -4.10 7.37 6.76
C ALA A 5 -3.17 6.61 5.82
N ILE A 6 -2.03 6.14 6.34
CA ILE A 6 -1.05 5.37 5.56
C ILE A 6 -0.79 4.05 6.29
N LEU A 7 -1.30 2.97 5.72
CA LEU A 7 -1.00 1.61 6.15
C LEU A 7 0.30 1.15 5.48
N GLY A 8 1.32 0.79 6.27
CA GLY A 8 2.64 0.44 5.77
C GLY A 8 3.52 1.65 5.43
N SER A 9 3.48 2.72 6.25
CA SER A 9 4.17 4.00 6.00
C SER A 9 5.71 3.90 5.94
N THR A 10 6.30 2.84 6.47
CA THR A 10 7.75 2.64 6.48
C THR A 10 8.26 1.78 5.32
N GLY A 11 7.35 1.23 4.50
CA GLY A 11 7.66 0.55 3.25
C GLY A 11 8.00 1.53 2.13
N SER A 12 8.40 1.02 0.96
CA SER A 12 8.80 1.86 -0.19
C SER A 12 7.70 2.85 -0.61
N ILE A 13 6.50 2.35 -0.92
CA ILE A 13 5.36 3.18 -1.37
C ILE A 13 4.91 4.14 -0.27
N GLY A 14 4.82 3.65 0.99
CA GLY A 14 4.45 4.49 2.13
C GLY A 14 5.43 5.64 2.35
N LYS A 15 6.74 5.40 2.26
CA LYS A 15 7.78 6.44 2.34
C LYS A 15 7.65 7.46 1.22
N THR A 16 7.43 7.01 -0.02
CA THR A 16 7.23 7.91 -1.16
C THR A 16 6.06 8.85 -0.92
N LEU A 17 4.90 8.33 -0.44
CA LEU A 17 3.75 9.19 -0.11
C LEU A 17 4.08 10.15 1.04
N VAL A 18 4.79 9.69 2.07
CA VAL A 18 5.24 10.55 3.17
C VAL A 18 6.11 11.71 2.67
N GLU A 19 7.04 11.47 1.73
CA GLU A 19 7.87 12.52 1.13
C GLU A 19 7.03 13.50 0.28
N ILE A 20 6.04 13.02 -0.46
CA ILE A 20 5.10 13.89 -1.20
C ILE A 20 4.34 14.81 -0.22
N ILE A 21 3.78 14.24 0.85
CA ILE A 21 3.03 15.01 1.85
C ILE A 21 3.92 16.03 2.59
N LYS A 22 5.21 15.73 2.79
CA LYS A 22 6.16 16.70 3.37
C LYS A 22 6.23 17.98 2.56
N LYS A 23 6.21 17.88 1.24
CA LYS A 23 6.28 19.05 0.33
C LYS A 23 5.01 19.91 0.38
N ASP A 24 3.87 19.32 0.76
CA ASP A 24 2.56 19.99 0.81
C ASP A 24 1.83 19.83 2.16
N LYS A 25 2.56 19.96 3.23
CA LYS A 25 2.05 19.78 4.61
C LYS A 25 0.89 20.72 5.00
N LYS A 26 0.74 21.84 4.28
CA LYS A 26 -0.37 22.78 4.58
C LYS A 26 -1.73 22.19 4.18
N ASN A 27 -1.81 21.34 3.15
CA ASN A 27 -3.06 20.80 2.62
C ASN A 27 -3.43 19.43 3.19
N PHE A 28 -2.49 18.75 3.85
CA PHE A 28 -2.70 17.40 4.35
C PHE A 28 -2.50 17.27 5.87
N GLU A 29 -3.28 16.37 6.48
CA GLU A 29 -3.16 15.95 7.87
C GLU A 29 -3.07 14.42 7.91
N ILE A 30 -1.96 13.88 8.40
CA ILE A 30 -1.84 12.44 8.61
C ILE A 30 -2.46 12.09 9.97
N VAL A 31 -3.50 11.28 9.96
CA VAL A 31 -4.26 10.89 11.16
C VAL A 31 -3.89 9.51 11.69
N LEU A 32 -3.30 8.66 10.83
CA LEU A 32 -2.83 7.32 11.18
C LEU A 32 -1.61 6.96 10.33
N LEU A 33 -0.60 6.39 10.97
CA LEU A 33 0.52 5.69 10.33
C LEU A 33 0.61 4.26 10.86
N SER A 34 1.04 3.32 10.02
CA SER A 34 1.35 1.98 10.50
C SER A 34 2.66 1.44 9.94
N ALA A 35 3.25 0.51 10.69
CA ALA A 35 4.40 -0.28 10.28
C ALA A 35 4.30 -1.69 10.89
N GLU A 36 5.03 -2.65 10.31
CA GLU A 36 5.20 -3.97 10.92
C GLU A 36 6.23 -3.91 12.05
N GLU A 37 7.49 -3.66 11.73
CA GLU A 37 8.61 -3.73 12.67
C GLU A 37 9.38 -2.41 12.85
N ASN A 38 9.43 -1.57 11.82
CA ASN A 38 10.30 -0.40 11.80
C ASN A 38 9.73 0.75 12.65
N TYR A 39 9.72 0.52 13.98
CA TYR A 39 9.19 1.49 14.93
C TYR A 39 9.99 2.80 14.98
N LYS A 40 11.32 2.77 14.70
CA LYS A 40 12.16 3.97 14.71
C LYS A 40 11.73 4.95 13.61
N GLU A 41 11.56 4.45 12.37
CA GLU A 41 11.10 5.27 11.26
C GLU A 41 9.63 5.71 11.47
N LEU A 42 8.77 4.82 11.97
CA LEU A 42 7.39 5.14 12.30
C LEU A 42 7.29 6.30 13.31
N LEU A 43 8.10 6.28 14.37
CA LEU A 43 8.16 7.36 15.35
C LEU A 43 8.70 8.67 14.75
N LYS A 44 9.73 8.59 13.90
CA LYS A 44 10.27 9.76 13.19
C LYS A 44 9.19 10.44 12.36
N GLN A 45 8.44 9.66 11.57
CA GLN A 45 7.31 10.16 10.77
C GLN A 45 6.21 10.75 11.68
N ALA A 46 5.83 10.04 12.75
CA ALA A 46 4.80 10.46 13.68
C ALA A 46 5.17 11.77 14.40
N LYS A 47 6.42 11.94 14.81
CA LYS A 47 6.95 13.19 15.39
C LYS A 47 6.86 14.34 14.39
N PHE A 48 7.33 14.14 13.17
CA PHE A 48 7.37 15.17 12.13
C PHE A 48 5.98 15.70 11.77
N PHE A 49 5.01 14.80 11.58
CA PHE A 49 3.64 15.17 11.21
C PHE A 49 2.71 15.39 12.41
N LYS A 50 3.17 15.23 13.63
CA LYS A 50 2.39 15.31 14.87
C LYS A 50 1.19 14.34 14.86
N VAL A 51 1.39 13.13 14.34
CA VAL A 51 0.37 12.10 14.22
C VAL A 51 -0.06 11.61 15.59
N LYS A 52 -1.38 11.50 15.80
CA LYS A 52 -1.95 11.10 17.11
C LYS A 52 -2.13 9.60 17.27
N ASN A 53 -2.23 8.84 16.18
CA ASN A 53 -2.48 7.41 16.21
C ASN A 53 -1.46 6.67 15.35
N ILE A 54 -0.87 5.62 15.90
CA ILE A 54 0.05 4.73 15.17
C ILE A 54 -0.28 3.28 15.48
N VAL A 55 -0.08 2.41 14.48
CA VAL A 55 -0.16 0.95 14.62
C VAL A 55 1.22 0.37 14.36
N ILE A 56 1.68 -0.49 15.25
CA ILE A 56 2.90 -1.30 15.10
C ILE A 56 2.53 -2.74 15.37
N ASN A 57 2.52 -3.57 14.33
CA ASN A 57 1.93 -4.91 14.40
C ASN A 57 2.86 -5.92 15.13
N ASN A 58 4.17 -5.83 14.92
CA ASN A 58 5.13 -6.69 15.59
C ASN A 58 5.18 -6.42 17.10
N LYS A 59 4.96 -7.47 17.90
CA LYS A 59 4.88 -7.39 19.37
C LYS A 59 6.17 -6.88 20.04
N ALA A 60 7.34 -7.31 19.56
CA ALA A 60 8.62 -6.88 20.12
C ALA A 60 8.84 -5.38 19.84
N SER A 61 8.55 -4.91 18.63
CA SER A 61 8.62 -3.50 18.26
C SER A 61 7.59 -2.65 19.00
N TYR A 62 6.40 -3.18 19.27
CA TYR A 62 5.38 -2.53 20.09
C TYR A 62 5.87 -2.30 21.53
N LEU A 63 6.55 -3.27 22.14
CA LEU A 63 7.13 -3.10 23.47
C LEU A 63 8.28 -2.08 23.50
N LYS A 64 9.11 -2.06 22.45
CA LYS A 64 10.19 -1.08 22.30
C LYS A 64 9.67 0.36 22.13
N ILE A 65 8.65 0.55 21.28
CA ILE A 65 8.08 1.88 21.01
C ILE A 65 7.43 2.50 22.25
N LYS A 66 6.84 1.68 23.13
CA LYS A 66 6.24 2.13 24.39
C LYS A 66 7.26 2.74 25.37
N LYS A 67 8.53 2.37 25.27
CA LYS A 67 9.61 2.92 26.11
C LYS A 67 10.10 4.31 25.63
N ASP A 68 9.76 4.73 24.41
CA ASP A 68 10.14 6.05 23.89
C ASP A 68 9.30 7.15 24.58
N ARG A 69 9.94 8.27 24.95
CA ARG A 69 9.26 9.42 25.59
C ARG A 69 8.10 9.98 24.77
N TYR A 70 8.20 9.92 23.44
CA TYR A 70 7.13 10.38 22.55
C TYR A 70 5.89 9.49 22.59
N SER A 71 6.00 8.24 23.07
CA SER A 71 4.88 7.32 23.23
C SER A 71 3.76 7.91 24.10
N LYS A 72 4.09 8.79 25.04
CA LYS A 72 3.13 9.50 25.91
C LYS A 72 2.24 10.50 25.14
N LYS A 73 2.66 10.93 23.94
CA LYS A 73 1.97 11.92 23.09
C LYS A 73 1.13 11.31 21.99
N VAL A 74 1.19 9.98 21.79
CA VAL A 74 0.52 9.27 20.70
C VAL A 74 -0.21 8.04 21.24
N LYS A 75 -1.33 7.69 20.62
CA LYS A 75 -2.02 6.44 20.88
C LYS A 75 -1.37 5.33 20.02
N ILE A 76 -0.86 4.29 20.68
CA ILE A 76 -0.13 3.20 20.03
C ILE A 76 -0.98 1.95 20.11
N PHE A 77 -1.26 1.34 18.97
CA PHE A 77 -2.01 0.09 18.84
C PHE A 77 -1.09 -1.01 18.33
N ASN A 78 -1.33 -2.25 18.78
CA ASN A 78 -0.55 -3.42 18.34
C ASN A 78 -1.27 -4.26 17.28
N ASN A 79 -2.39 -3.78 16.78
CA ASN A 79 -3.15 -4.42 15.70
C ASN A 79 -4.10 -3.41 15.04
N PHE A 80 -4.76 -3.84 13.98
CA PHE A 80 -5.69 -3.02 13.22
C PHE A 80 -7.14 -3.07 13.72
N ASN A 81 -7.48 -3.86 14.73
CA ASN A 81 -8.86 -4.05 15.20
C ASN A 81 -9.49 -2.81 15.87
N ASN A 82 -8.75 -1.71 15.93
CA ASN A 82 -9.15 -0.50 16.66
C ASN A 82 -9.52 0.71 15.76
N PHE A 83 -9.79 0.49 14.48
CA PHE A 83 -10.15 1.60 13.58
C PHE A 83 -11.37 2.40 14.05
N ASN A 84 -12.33 1.76 14.71
CA ASN A 84 -13.50 2.42 15.33
C ASN A 84 -13.13 3.39 16.45
N LYS A 85 -12.02 3.16 17.15
CA LYS A 85 -11.50 4.07 18.19
C LYS A 85 -10.70 5.22 17.56
N ILE A 86 -10.14 5.02 16.37
CA ILE A 86 -9.33 6.01 15.65
C ILE A 86 -10.21 6.94 14.81
N PHE A 87 -11.17 6.36 14.08
CA PHE A 87 -12.00 7.07 13.12
C PHE A 87 -13.45 7.21 13.61
N LYS A 88 -13.87 8.43 13.91
CA LYS A 88 -15.27 8.75 14.25
C LYS A 88 -16.11 9.14 13.03
N LYS A 89 -15.44 9.58 11.96
CA LYS A 89 -16.02 9.96 10.65
C LYS A 89 -15.09 9.48 9.55
N LYS A 90 -15.61 9.35 8.33
CA LYS A 90 -14.77 9.06 7.18
C LYS A 90 -13.69 10.12 6.98
N ILE A 91 -12.48 9.65 6.73
CA ILE A 91 -11.35 10.49 6.30
C ILE A 91 -11.32 10.60 4.78
N ASP A 92 -10.50 11.50 4.25
CA ASP A 92 -10.52 11.77 2.81
C ASP A 92 -9.79 10.72 1.99
N TYR A 93 -8.71 10.11 2.54
CA TYR A 93 -7.88 9.21 1.77
C TYR A 93 -7.14 8.18 2.65
N VAL A 94 -7.06 6.96 2.14
CA VAL A 94 -6.23 5.89 2.70
C VAL A 94 -5.27 5.39 1.63
N MET A 95 -3.99 5.27 1.97
CA MET A 95 -3.03 4.47 1.23
C MET A 95 -2.87 3.12 1.94
N SER A 96 -3.24 2.03 1.28
CA SER A 96 -2.97 0.67 1.74
C SER A 96 -1.75 0.12 1.00
N SER A 97 -0.60 0.07 1.70
CA SER A 97 0.70 -0.35 1.16
C SER A 97 1.42 -1.38 2.05
N ILE A 98 0.66 -2.17 2.82
CA ILE A 98 1.20 -3.32 3.54
C ILE A 98 1.44 -4.44 2.53
N SER A 99 2.66 -4.96 2.47
CA SER A 99 3.04 -6.03 1.53
C SER A 99 2.47 -7.39 1.95
N GLY A 100 2.17 -8.24 0.95
CA GLY A 100 1.71 -9.61 1.16
C GLY A 100 0.28 -9.72 1.67
N ILE A 101 -0.15 -10.95 1.98
CA ILE A 101 -1.52 -11.27 2.39
C ILE A 101 -1.92 -10.60 3.72
N GLU A 102 -0.95 -10.29 4.56
CA GLU A 102 -1.17 -9.59 5.84
C GLU A 102 -1.83 -8.22 5.68
N GLY A 103 -1.68 -7.59 4.52
CA GLY A 103 -2.35 -6.35 4.18
C GLY A 103 -3.84 -6.49 3.84
N PHE A 104 -4.35 -7.71 3.58
CA PHE A 104 -5.72 -7.93 3.12
C PHE A 104 -6.77 -7.51 4.15
N LYS A 105 -6.70 -8.07 5.37
CA LYS A 105 -7.65 -7.77 6.44
C LYS A 105 -7.69 -6.28 6.79
N PRO A 106 -6.54 -5.60 7.08
CA PRO A 106 -6.58 -4.17 7.36
C PRO A 106 -7.12 -3.33 6.21
N THR A 107 -6.89 -3.75 4.94
CA THR A 107 -7.42 -3.07 3.77
C THR A 107 -8.94 -3.11 3.74
N ILE A 108 -9.55 -4.27 3.92
CA ILE A 108 -11.02 -4.42 3.96
C ILE A 108 -11.61 -3.63 5.13
N GLU A 109 -11.04 -3.76 6.32
CA GLU A 109 -11.59 -3.14 7.52
C GLU A 109 -11.56 -1.61 7.48
N ILE A 110 -10.58 -0.99 6.79
CA ILE A 110 -10.46 0.46 6.74
C ILE A 110 -11.36 1.11 5.68
N ILE A 111 -11.86 0.36 4.69
CA ILE A 111 -12.71 0.88 3.60
C ILE A 111 -13.88 1.70 4.14
N LYS A 112 -14.56 1.23 5.17
CA LYS A 112 -15.72 1.92 5.76
C LYS A 112 -15.39 3.27 6.41
N TYR A 113 -14.12 3.56 6.65
CA TYR A 113 -13.67 4.79 7.31
C TYR A 113 -13.05 5.81 6.36
N THR A 114 -13.10 5.58 5.04
CA THR A 114 -12.51 6.52 4.08
C THR A 114 -13.45 6.81 2.90
N LYS A 115 -13.26 7.98 2.29
CA LYS A 115 -13.94 8.34 1.03
C LYS A 115 -13.23 7.71 -0.17
N LYS A 116 -11.88 7.67 -0.14
CA LYS A 116 -11.04 7.11 -1.21
C LYS A 116 -9.98 6.19 -0.62
N ILE A 117 -9.76 5.06 -1.25
CA ILE A 117 -8.67 4.15 -0.89
C ILE A 117 -7.81 3.84 -2.12
N ALA A 118 -6.51 4.06 -1.96
CA ALA A 118 -5.51 3.58 -2.92
C ALA A 118 -4.90 2.29 -2.39
N ILE A 119 -4.94 1.23 -3.19
CA ILE A 119 -4.43 -0.09 -2.80
C ILE A 119 -3.21 -0.41 -3.67
N ALA A 120 -2.05 -0.48 -3.01
CA ALA A 120 -0.78 -0.85 -3.63
C ALA A 120 -0.46 -2.34 -3.44
N ASN A 121 -1.22 -3.03 -2.61
CA ASN A 121 -1.06 -4.44 -2.32
C ASN A 121 -1.84 -5.28 -3.35
N LYS A 122 -1.17 -5.71 -4.41
CA LYS A 122 -1.77 -6.54 -5.46
C LYS A 122 -2.16 -7.93 -4.96
N GLU A 123 -1.47 -8.46 -3.97
CA GLU A 123 -1.80 -9.75 -3.36
C GLU A 123 -3.18 -9.72 -2.71
N ALA A 124 -3.50 -8.63 -2.01
CA ALA A 124 -4.83 -8.46 -1.43
C ALA A 124 -5.93 -8.36 -2.50
N ILE A 125 -5.64 -7.67 -3.61
CA ILE A 125 -6.58 -7.55 -4.74
C ILE A 125 -6.80 -8.90 -5.40
N ILE A 126 -5.74 -9.64 -5.72
CA ILE A 126 -5.82 -10.95 -6.40
C ILE A 126 -6.55 -11.96 -5.52
N CYS A 127 -6.23 -12.02 -4.22
CA CYS A 127 -6.81 -13.02 -3.32
C CYS A 127 -8.25 -12.73 -2.90
N GLY A 128 -8.71 -11.49 -2.96
CA GLY A 128 -9.99 -11.13 -2.35
C GLY A 128 -10.72 -9.96 -2.99
N TRP A 129 -10.64 -9.80 -4.32
CA TRP A 129 -11.29 -8.71 -5.02
C TRP A 129 -12.79 -8.64 -4.73
N ASP A 130 -13.50 -9.74 -4.77
CA ASP A 130 -14.95 -9.78 -4.55
C ASP A 130 -15.34 -9.21 -3.17
N LEU A 131 -14.54 -9.52 -2.14
CA LEU A 131 -14.76 -8.99 -0.80
C LEU A 131 -14.43 -7.50 -0.72
N ILE A 132 -13.33 -7.07 -1.36
CA ILE A 132 -12.94 -5.66 -1.43
C ILE A 132 -14.00 -4.87 -2.18
N GLU A 133 -14.42 -5.33 -3.36
CA GLU A 133 -15.43 -4.65 -4.19
C GLU A 133 -16.77 -4.51 -3.45
N LYS A 134 -17.21 -5.58 -2.78
CA LYS A 134 -18.42 -5.57 -1.95
C LYS A 134 -18.36 -4.49 -0.87
N GLU A 135 -17.24 -4.39 -0.15
CA GLU A 135 -17.08 -3.37 0.89
C GLU A 135 -16.93 -1.96 0.31
N LEU A 136 -16.28 -1.79 -0.85
CA LEU A 136 -16.21 -0.51 -1.57
C LEU A 136 -17.60 -0.01 -1.96
N LYS A 137 -18.41 -0.88 -2.59
CA LYS A 137 -19.81 -0.56 -3.00
C LYS A 137 -20.68 -0.24 -1.79
N LYS A 138 -20.67 -1.11 -0.77
CA LYS A 138 -21.44 -0.92 0.47
C LYS A 138 -21.15 0.40 1.16
N ASN A 139 -19.89 0.79 1.19
CA ASN A 139 -19.45 1.99 1.89
C ASN A 139 -19.33 3.23 0.98
N LYS A 140 -19.66 3.14 -0.30
CA LYS A 140 -19.48 4.24 -1.27
C LYS A 140 -18.08 4.84 -1.19
N THR A 141 -17.06 3.98 -1.26
CA THR A 141 -15.65 4.36 -1.17
C THR A 141 -15.01 4.20 -2.55
N ASP A 142 -14.41 5.28 -3.06
CA ASP A 142 -13.72 5.27 -4.35
C ASP A 142 -12.42 4.44 -4.25
N PHE A 143 -12.17 3.60 -5.24
CA PHE A 143 -10.95 2.80 -5.36
C PHE A 143 -9.98 3.41 -6.36
N ILE A 144 -8.70 3.39 -6.02
CA ILE A 144 -7.59 3.78 -6.89
C ILE A 144 -6.57 2.65 -6.91
N PRO A 145 -6.31 2.00 -8.05
CA PRO A 145 -5.19 1.07 -8.18
C PRO A 145 -3.87 1.84 -8.13
N VAL A 146 -2.81 1.26 -7.57
CA VAL A 146 -1.50 1.93 -7.43
C VAL A 146 -0.42 1.28 -8.27
N ASP A 147 -0.55 -0.01 -8.61
CA ASP A 147 0.41 -0.63 -9.52
C ASP A 147 0.34 0.04 -10.91
N SER A 148 1.45 0.04 -11.61
CA SER A 148 1.61 0.82 -12.84
C SER A 148 0.67 0.39 -13.96
N GLU A 149 0.44 -0.89 -14.12
CA GLU A 149 -0.38 -1.47 -15.19
C GLU A 149 -1.85 -1.10 -14.98
N HIS A 150 -2.40 -1.42 -13.82
CA HIS A 150 -3.80 -1.11 -13.51
C HIS A 150 -4.07 0.38 -13.40
N PHE A 151 -3.14 1.15 -12.81
CA PHE A 151 -3.29 2.60 -12.73
C PHE A 151 -3.32 3.24 -14.11
N SER A 152 -2.43 2.82 -15.02
CA SER A 152 -2.38 3.37 -16.39
C SER A 152 -3.69 3.13 -17.14
N ILE A 153 -4.22 1.91 -17.07
CA ILE A 153 -5.51 1.57 -17.68
C ILE A 153 -6.65 2.34 -17.01
N TRP A 154 -6.72 2.32 -15.69
CA TRP A 154 -7.74 3.03 -14.92
C TRP A 154 -7.75 4.52 -15.23
N TYR A 155 -6.57 5.15 -15.30
CA TYR A 155 -6.45 6.57 -15.58
C TYR A 155 -6.80 6.91 -17.04
N ALA A 156 -6.33 6.10 -17.99
CA ALA A 156 -6.63 6.28 -19.40
C ALA A 156 -8.12 6.10 -19.72
N LEU A 157 -8.81 5.20 -19.01
CA LEU A 157 -10.23 4.94 -19.19
C LEU A 157 -11.14 5.84 -18.37
N LYS A 158 -10.57 6.70 -17.53
CA LYS A 158 -11.33 7.66 -16.76
C LYS A 158 -12.04 8.63 -17.70
N ASP A 159 -13.35 8.75 -17.50
CA ASP A 159 -14.20 9.66 -18.29
C ASP A 159 -14.36 9.27 -19.78
N ILE A 160 -13.91 8.08 -20.20
CA ILE A 160 -14.12 7.55 -21.56
C ILE A 160 -15.38 6.69 -21.60
N ASN A 161 -16.19 6.85 -22.66
CA ASN A 161 -17.28 5.93 -22.93
C ASN A 161 -16.72 4.54 -23.26
N LYS A 162 -17.03 3.55 -22.43
CA LYS A 162 -16.52 2.17 -22.56
C LYS A 162 -16.89 1.51 -23.89
N GLN A 163 -17.97 1.94 -24.54
CA GLN A 163 -18.39 1.44 -25.86
C GLN A 163 -17.42 1.83 -26.99
N LEU A 164 -16.58 2.84 -26.77
CA LEU A 164 -15.57 3.29 -27.74
C LEU A 164 -14.24 2.53 -27.61
N ILE A 165 -14.14 1.59 -26.66
CA ILE A 165 -12.90 0.84 -26.43
C ILE A 165 -12.96 -0.44 -27.28
N ASP A 166 -12.12 -0.51 -28.30
CA ASP A 166 -11.96 -1.73 -29.11
C ASP A 166 -11.10 -2.76 -28.40
N LYS A 167 -9.91 -2.37 -27.92
CA LYS A 167 -8.93 -3.28 -27.31
C LYS A 167 -8.14 -2.62 -26.17
N ILE A 168 -7.73 -3.42 -25.21
CA ILE A 168 -6.79 -3.03 -24.17
C ILE A 168 -5.53 -3.90 -24.30
N TYR A 169 -4.37 -3.26 -24.50
CA TYR A 169 -3.08 -3.92 -24.53
C TYR A 169 -2.41 -3.84 -23.17
N LEU A 170 -2.26 -4.99 -22.53
CA LEU A 170 -1.51 -5.09 -21.27
C LEU A 170 -0.06 -5.40 -21.62
N THR A 171 0.84 -4.45 -21.35
CA THR A 171 2.26 -4.59 -21.60
C THR A 171 2.97 -5.26 -20.43
N ALA A 172 4.02 -6.01 -20.72
CA ALA A 172 4.90 -6.62 -19.75
C ALA A 172 6.35 -6.22 -19.99
N SER A 173 7.17 -6.23 -18.94
CA SER A 173 8.55 -5.70 -19.02
C SER A 173 9.56 -6.61 -19.73
N GLY A 174 9.19 -7.86 -20.03
CA GLY A 174 10.08 -8.82 -20.64
C GLY A 174 11.23 -9.24 -19.72
N GLY A 175 10.98 -10.16 -18.82
CA GLY A 175 11.98 -10.65 -17.87
C GLY A 175 13.10 -11.48 -18.51
N PRO A 176 14.09 -11.92 -17.73
CA PRO A 176 15.27 -12.63 -18.23
C PRO A 176 14.97 -13.95 -18.96
N PHE A 177 13.76 -14.45 -18.85
CA PHE A 177 13.34 -15.72 -19.45
C PHE A 177 12.29 -15.56 -20.59
N LEU A 178 11.97 -14.33 -20.99
CA LEU A 178 10.92 -14.05 -21.99
C LEU A 178 11.05 -14.90 -23.27
N ASN A 179 12.25 -15.06 -23.81
CA ASN A 179 12.50 -15.77 -25.07
C ASN A 179 13.33 -17.04 -24.86
N LYS A 180 13.32 -17.61 -23.66
CA LYS A 180 14.11 -18.81 -23.36
C LYS A 180 13.21 -20.00 -23.08
N PRO A 181 13.48 -21.19 -23.67
CA PRO A 181 12.77 -22.39 -23.27
C PRO A 181 13.09 -22.70 -21.80
N LEU A 182 12.05 -22.65 -20.97
CA LEU A 182 12.18 -22.85 -19.52
C LEU A 182 12.36 -24.35 -19.21
N LYS A 183 13.60 -24.78 -19.02
CA LYS A 183 13.89 -26.01 -18.27
C LYS A 183 13.91 -25.65 -16.79
N LEU A 184 12.75 -25.72 -16.13
CA LEU A 184 12.52 -25.21 -14.76
C LEU A 184 13.51 -25.78 -13.73
N ASN A 185 14.00 -27.02 -13.93
CA ASN A 185 14.88 -27.70 -12.99
C ASN A 185 16.28 -27.10 -12.83
N ASN A 186 16.70 -26.20 -13.71
CA ASN A 186 18.07 -25.64 -13.72
C ASN A 186 18.13 -24.11 -13.50
N ILE A 187 17.04 -23.48 -13.14
CA ILE A 187 16.99 -22.01 -12.93
C ILE A 187 17.53 -21.66 -11.55
N LYS A 188 18.58 -20.84 -11.52
CA LYS A 188 19.14 -20.29 -10.28
C LYS A 188 18.47 -18.95 -9.96
N ILE A 189 18.27 -18.65 -8.68
CA ILE A 189 17.71 -17.37 -8.21
C ILE A 189 18.46 -16.17 -8.81
N LYS A 190 19.79 -16.23 -8.90
CA LYS A 190 20.63 -15.18 -9.52
C LYS A 190 20.23 -14.85 -10.96
N GLN A 191 19.68 -15.79 -11.70
CA GLN A 191 19.21 -15.59 -13.08
C GLN A 191 17.84 -14.89 -13.08
N ALA A 192 16.93 -15.31 -12.19
CA ALA A 192 15.60 -14.74 -12.08
C ALA A 192 15.60 -13.26 -11.62
N ILE A 193 16.56 -12.88 -10.76
CA ILE A 193 16.66 -11.48 -10.27
C ILE A 193 17.43 -10.55 -11.21
N LYS A 194 18.00 -11.06 -12.33
CA LYS A 194 18.77 -10.28 -13.30
C LYS A 194 17.86 -9.81 -14.43
N HIS A 195 17.07 -8.77 -14.19
CA HIS A 195 16.22 -8.17 -15.24
C HIS A 195 17.10 -7.54 -16.33
N PRO A 196 16.82 -7.76 -17.66
CA PRO A 196 17.65 -7.26 -18.74
C PRO A 196 17.71 -5.73 -18.82
N ASN A 197 16.60 -5.04 -18.54
CA ASN A 197 16.46 -3.60 -18.77
C ASN A 197 16.36 -2.75 -17.50
N TRP A 198 16.01 -3.34 -16.35
CA TRP A 198 15.67 -2.58 -15.14
C TRP A 198 16.43 -3.05 -13.91
N LYS A 199 16.87 -2.09 -13.08
CA LYS A 199 17.35 -2.36 -11.72
C LYS A 199 16.18 -2.24 -10.76
N MET A 200 15.54 -3.35 -10.45
CA MET A 200 14.37 -3.41 -9.55
C MET A 200 14.69 -4.17 -8.25
N GLY A 201 13.84 -4.03 -7.25
CA GLY A 201 13.91 -4.86 -6.04
C GLY A 201 13.76 -6.36 -6.39
N LYS A 202 14.36 -7.24 -5.61
CA LYS A 202 14.40 -8.70 -5.86
C LYS A 202 13.00 -9.30 -6.11
N LYS A 203 11.99 -8.90 -5.33
CA LYS A 203 10.61 -9.39 -5.50
C LYS A 203 10.04 -9.04 -6.87
N ILE A 204 10.13 -7.76 -7.26
CA ILE A 204 9.60 -7.28 -8.55
C ILE A 204 10.31 -7.96 -9.71
N SER A 205 11.64 -8.14 -9.60
CA SER A 205 12.43 -8.82 -10.62
C SER A 205 12.04 -10.28 -10.81
N ILE A 206 11.69 -10.98 -9.71
CA ILE A 206 11.20 -12.36 -9.76
C ILE A 206 9.79 -12.41 -10.35
N ASP A 207 8.91 -11.52 -9.93
CA ASP A 207 7.53 -11.46 -10.43
C ASP A 207 7.48 -11.25 -11.95
N SER A 208 8.42 -10.48 -12.50
CA SER A 208 8.52 -10.20 -13.95
C SER A 208 9.47 -11.15 -14.71
N ALA A 209 10.04 -12.17 -14.07
CA ALA A 209 11.09 -12.98 -14.68
C ALA A 209 10.65 -13.75 -15.94
N THR A 210 9.38 -14.08 -16.05
CA THR A 210 8.79 -14.86 -17.17
C THR A 210 7.83 -14.06 -18.05
N MET A 211 7.65 -12.77 -17.76
CA MET A 211 6.67 -11.92 -18.45
C MET A 211 7.33 -10.93 -19.40
#